data_3606cf83fdae26c4b53678347ec923e6
#
_entry.id   3606cf83fdae26c4b53678347ec923e6
#
_cell.length_a   1.000
_cell.length_b   1.000
_cell.length_c   1.000
_cell.angle_alpha   90.00
_cell.angle_beta   90.00
_cell.angle_gamma   90.00
#
_symmetry.space_group_name_H-M   'P 1'
#
loop_
_entity.id
_entity.type
_entity.pdbx_description
1 polymer ?
#
loop_
_entity_poly.entity_id
_entity_poly.type
_entity_poly.pdbx_seq_one_letter_code
_entity_poly.pdbx_strand_id
1 'polypeptide(L)'
;MRRKLRVRRLPILVLAVLMVVACGLPQGVAQTGREPVRIGTGPEREATLLANILAKLLEANDVPAEVVAFGHSRDARQALELRGVDVLPSYTGAVGIDEYGWSSAEGDVRNSFERVKRADEENGLVWLPPTQANATFAFVVAGPPARMARLQTLSQLASYANDDPDARLCVDPEFAERPDGLETLARIYSLRDDILVRQVLRVSPADTVGRVERGECSAGLVTATDGQAWVAGLQPVQDDLKAFPAFVVAPVVTVELRASRPEVLDALAPFGEAVTTTRLAQWNGRVILGEPVESVASSASARLRVTSTPKAA
;
A
#
# COMPACT_ATOMS: atom_id res chain seq x y z
N MET A 1 -80.61 -61.23 -37.57
CA MET A 1 -81.18 -59.90 -37.75
C MET A 1 -80.20 -58.86 -37.07
N ARG A 2 -79.40 -58.18 -37.84
CA ARG A 2 -78.37 -57.20 -37.30
C ARG A 2 -78.79 -55.79 -37.76
N ARG A 3 -79.24 -54.95 -36.83
CA ARG A 3 -79.58 -53.54 -37.07
C ARG A 3 -78.24 -52.71 -37.07
N LYS A 4 -77.95 -52.08 -38.20
CA LYS A 4 -76.87 -51.11 -38.33
C LYS A 4 -77.34 -49.76 -37.81
N LEU A 5 -76.68 -49.23 -36.78
CA LEU A 5 -76.86 -47.82 -36.37
C LEU A 5 -75.91 -46.96 -37.22
N ARG A 6 -76.51 -45.98 -37.88
CA ARG A 6 -75.82 -44.92 -38.61
C ARG A 6 -75.47 -43.83 -37.60
N VAL A 7 -74.24 -43.62 -37.32
CA VAL A 7 -73.76 -42.47 -36.57
C VAL A 7 -73.54 -41.27 -37.52
N ARG A 8 -74.35 -40.24 -37.31
CA ARG A 8 -74.24 -38.96 -38.00
C ARG A 8 -72.93 -38.23 -37.49
N ARG A 9 -72.04 -37.91 -38.36
CA ARG A 9 -70.87 -37.06 -38.04
C ARG A 9 -71.25 -35.60 -38.13
N LEU A 10 -71.25 -34.86 -37.01
CA LEU A 10 -71.22 -33.38 -36.93
C LEU A 10 -69.82 -32.88 -37.14
N PRO A 11 -69.59 -31.89 -37.94
CA PRO A 11 -68.27 -31.25 -38.02
C PRO A 11 -68.12 -30.29 -36.83
N ILE A 12 -67.11 -30.58 -35.97
CA ILE A 12 -66.71 -29.66 -34.92
C ILE A 12 -65.79 -28.63 -35.55
N LEU A 13 -66.30 -27.40 -35.59
CA LEU A 13 -65.53 -26.24 -35.99
C LEU A 13 -64.62 -25.85 -34.85
N VAL A 14 -63.32 -26.22 -34.88
CA VAL A 14 -62.34 -25.82 -33.88
C VAL A 14 -61.86 -24.42 -34.24
N LEU A 15 -62.37 -23.44 -33.49
CA LEU A 15 -61.88 -22.05 -33.52
C LEU A 15 -60.59 -21.99 -32.73
N ALA A 16 -59.46 -22.04 -33.41
CA ALA A 16 -58.15 -21.81 -32.83
C ALA A 16 -57.95 -20.34 -32.48
N VAL A 17 -58.18 -19.95 -31.25
CA VAL A 17 -57.81 -18.64 -30.74
C VAL A 17 -56.31 -18.69 -30.45
N LEU A 18 -55.51 -18.05 -31.36
CA LEU A 18 -54.10 -17.80 -31.12
C LEU A 18 -53.95 -16.66 -30.09
N MET A 19 -53.78 -17.03 -28.80
CA MET A 19 -53.28 -16.13 -27.77
C MET A 19 -51.80 -15.93 -28.02
N VAL A 20 -51.41 -14.80 -28.66
CA VAL A 20 -50.04 -14.31 -28.65
C VAL A 20 -49.76 -13.78 -27.25
N VAL A 21 -49.23 -14.64 -26.38
CA VAL A 21 -48.61 -14.21 -25.13
C VAL A 21 -47.28 -13.57 -25.51
N ALA A 22 -47.28 -12.25 -25.68
CA ALA A 22 -46.06 -11.48 -25.70
C ALA A 22 -45.43 -11.59 -24.29
N CYS A 23 -44.61 -12.64 -24.06
CA CYS A 23 -43.65 -12.64 -22.96
C CYS A 23 -42.69 -11.48 -23.24
N GLY A 24 -42.97 -10.35 -22.60
CA GLY A 24 -41.97 -9.32 -22.41
C GLY A 24 -40.84 -9.95 -21.62
N LEU A 25 -39.78 -10.40 -22.33
CA LEU A 25 -38.51 -10.69 -21.71
C LEU A 25 -38.11 -9.39 -21.02
N PRO A 26 -37.78 -9.42 -19.71
CA PRO A 26 -37.10 -8.29 -19.12
C PRO A 26 -35.87 -8.02 -20.02
N GLN A 27 -35.85 -6.86 -20.66
CA GLN A 27 -34.64 -6.36 -21.25
C GLN A 27 -33.68 -6.20 -20.05
N GLY A 28 -32.92 -7.27 -19.76
CA GLY A 28 -31.75 -7.16 -18.93
C GLY A 28 -30.95 -6.05 -19.58
N VAL A 29 -30.83 -4.93 -18.89
CA VAL A 29 -29.84 -3.92 -19.18
C VAL A 29 -28.56 -4.73 -19.29
N ALA A 30 -28.07 -4.92 -20.50
CA ALA A 30 -26.76 -5.44 -20.73
C ALA A 30 -25.85 -4.43 -20.01
N GLN A 31 -25.45 -4.77 -18.80
CA GLN A 31 -24.31 -4.14 -18.18
C GLN A 31 -23.17 -4.43 -19.16
N THR A 32 -22.87 -3.44 -20.00
CA THR A 32 -21.59 -3.37 -20.72
C THR A 32 -20.51 -3.12 -19.68
N GLY A 33 -20.51 -3.94 -18.62
CA GLY A 33 -19.56 -3.85 -17.54
C GLY A 33 -18.24 -4.44 -18.01
N ARG A 34 -17.27 -3.58 -18.26
CA ARG A 34 -15.87 -4.01 -18.25
C ARG A 34 -15.65 -4.74 -16.92
N GLU A 35 -14.98 -5.89 -16.95
CA GLU A 35 -14.59 -6.58 -15.74
C GLU A 35 -13.84 -5.62 -14.79
N PRO A 36 -14.12 -5.67 -13.48
CA PRO A 36 -13.44 -4.81 -12.53
C PRO A 36 -11.93 -5.08 -12.53
N VAL A 37 -11.14 -4.04 -12.35
CA VAL A 37 -9.70 -4.17 -12.09
C VAL A 37 -9.52 -4.71 -10.68
N ARG A 38 -8.87 -5.86 -10.55
CA ARG A 38 -8.62 -6.52 -9.28
C ARG A 38 -7.32 -5.98 -8.66
N ILE A 39 -7.41 -5.39 -7.49
CA ILE A 39 -6.28 -4.81 -6.78
C ILE A 39 -5.96 -5.67 -5.58
N GLY A 40 -4.80 -6.33 -5.59
CA GLY A 40 -4.35 -7.18 -4.48
C GLY A 40 -3.89 -6.35 -3.28
N THR A 41 -4.05 -6.90 -2.07
CA THR A 41 -3.45 -6.35 -0.84
C THR A 41 -3.10 -7.45 0.15
N GLY A 42 -2.00 -7.28 0.87
CA GLY A 42 -1.66 -8.05 2.06
C GLY A 42 -2.49 -7.63 3.28
N PRO A 43 -2.22 -8.21 4.45
CA PRO A 43 -2.96 -7.95 5.68
C PRO A 43 -2.57 -6.64 6.37
N GLU A 44 -1.48 -5.98 5.95
CA GLU A 44 -0.99 -4.77 6.55
C GLU A 44 -1.96 -3.61 6.30
N ARG A 45 -2.23 -2.81 7.35
CA ARG A 45 -3.19 -1.69 7.26
C ARG A 45 -2.81 -0.68 6.16
N GLU A 46 -1.52 -0.37 6.03
CA GLU A 46 -1.04 0.54 5.01
C GLU A 46 -1.23 -0.03 3.61
N ALA A 47 -0.93 -1.31 3.38
CA ALA A 47 -1.16 -1.97 2.08
C ALA A 47 -2.64 -1.96 1.71
N THR A 48 -3.52 -2.27 2.67
CA THR A 48 -4.98 -2.19 2.49
C THR A 48 -5.43 -0.78 2.15
N LEU A 49 -4.91 0.23 2.84
CA LEU A 49 -5.23 1.63 2.55
C LEU A 49 -4.78 2.04 1.15
N LEU A 50 -3.56 1.68 0.75
CA LEU A 50 -3.04 1.97 -0.59
C LEU A 50 -3.87 1.30 -1.69
N ALA A 51 -4.24 0.04 -1.52
CA ALA A 51 -5.10 -0.67 -2.47
C ALA A 51 -6.48 0.01 -2.61
N ASN A 52 -7.07 0.45 -1.50
CA ASN A 52 -8.33 1.20 -1.53
C ASN A 52 -8.18 2.58 -2.20
N ILE A 53 -7.06 3.28 -2.00
CA ILE A 53 -6.80 4.55 -2.70
C ILE A 53 -6.72 4.32 -4.21
N LEU A 54 -6.03 3.27 -4.67
CA LEU A 54 -5.96 2.90 -6.10
C LEU A 54 -7.35 2.58 -6.64
N ALA A 55 -8.17 1.80 -5.91
CA ALA A 55 -9.55 1.51 -6.29
C ALA A 55 -10.38 2.79 -6.45
N LYS A 56 -10.29 3.73 -5.48
CA LYS A 56 -11.02 5.01 -5.55
C LYS A 56 -10.54 5.92 -6.68
N LEU A 57 -9.28 5.84 -7.08
CA LEU A 57 -8.78 6.55 -8.27
C LEU A 57 -9.38 5.98 -9.56
N LEU A 58 -9.47 4.66 -9.68
CA LEU A 58 -10.09 3.97 -10.82
C LEU A 58 -11.59 4.28 -10.90
N GLU A 59 -12.32 4.07 -9.81
CA GLU A 59 -13.76 4.37 -9.73
C GLU A 59 -14.09 5.82 -10.11
N ALA A 60 -13.25 6.76 -9.71
CA ALA A 60 -13.40 8.18 -10.03
C ALA A 60 -13.15 8.54 -11.51
N ASN A 61 -12.65 7.58 -12.29
CA ASN A 61 -12.46 7.66 -13.74
C ASN A 61 -13.36 6.65 -14.50
N ASP A 62 -14.48 6.24 -13.89
CA ASP A 62 -15.44 5.29 -14.46
C ASP A 62 -14.83 3.92 -14.81
N VAL A 63 -13.76 3.53 -14.12
CA VAL A 63 -13.14 2.21 -14.22
C VAL A 63 -13.57 1.37 -13.01
N PRO A 64 -14.38 0.32 -13.20
CA PRO A 64 -14.74 -0.57 -12.11
C PRO A 64 -13.51 -1.20 -11.47
N ALA A 65 -13.46 -1.24 -10.14
CA ALA A 65 -12.35 -1.80 -9.39
C ALA A 65 -12.84 -2.58 -8.17
N GLU A 66 -12.09 -3.60 -7.78
CA GLU A 66 -12.31 -4.35 -6.53
C GLU A 66 -10.99 -4.61 -5.81
N VAL A 67 -11.03 -4.59 -4.48
CA VAL A 67 -9.86 -4.92 -3.64
C VAL A 67 -9.97 -6.38 -3.21
N VAL A 68 -8.92 -7.15 -3.51
CA VAL A 68 -8.79 -8.57 -3.16
C VAL A 68 -7.76 -8.71 -2.03
N ALA A 69 -8.22 -9.07 -0.82
CA ALA A 69 -7.36 -9.21 0.34
C ALA A 69 -6.80 -10.63 0.47
N PHE A 70 -5.51 -10.72 0.79
CA PHE A 70 -4.79 -11.95 1.05
C PHE A 70 -4.32 -12.02 2.50
N GLY A 71 -4.17 -13.22 3.03
CA GLY A 71 -3.67 -13.45 4.38
C GLY A 71 -2.19 -13.13 4.57
N HIS A 72 -1.41 -13.13 3.47
CA HIS A 72 0.01 -12.78 3.46
C HIS A 72 0.34 -11.93 2.23
N SER A 73 1.27 -10.99 2.37
CA SER A 73 1.71 -10.12 1.27
C SER A 73 2.35 -10.91 0.13
N ARG A 74 3.02 -12.02 0.43
CA ARG A 74 3.55 -12.95 -0.58
C ARG A 74 2.44 -13.58 -1.43
N ASP A 75 1.28 -13.92 -0.84
CA ASP A 75 0.16 -14.49 -1.60
C ASP A 75 -0.43 -13.45 -2.58
N ALA A 76 -0.51 -12.19 -2.17
CA ALA A 76 -0.93 -11.08 -3.04
C ALA A 76 0.05 -10.91 -4.22
N ARG A 77 1.35 -10.99 -3.95
CA ARG A 77 2.40 -10.94 -4.98
C ARG A 77 2.28 -12.12 -5.95
N GLN A 78 2.16 -13.33 -5.46
CA GLN A 78 1.97 -14.51 -6.29
C GLN A 78 0.68 -14.42 -7.13
N ALA A 79 -0.40 -13.88 -6.56
CA ALA A 79 -1.63 -13.66 -7.30
C ALA A 79 -1.44 -12.68 -8.47
N LEU A 80 -0.62 -11.63 -8.32
CA LEU A 80 -0.28 -10.72 -9.42
C LEU A 80 0.51 -11.45 -10.51
N GLU A 81 1.50 -12.25 -10.16
CA GLU A 81 2.31 -13.04 -11.11
C GLU A 81 1.47 -14.06 -11.87
N LEU A 82 0.51 -14.69 -11.19
CA LEU A 82 -0.42 -15.66 -11.77
C LEU A 82 -1.67 -15.04 -12.42
N ARG A 83 -1.73 -13.71 -12.55
CA ARG A 83 -2.88 -12.98 -13.12
C ARG A 83 -4.19 -13.15 -12.33
N GLY A 84 -4.09 -13.52 -11.05
CA GLY A 84 -5.21 -13.57 -10.10
C GLY A 84 -5.67 -12.18 -9.68
N VAL A 85 -4.77 -11.20 -9.68
CA VAL A 85 -5.03 -9.77 -9.56
C VAL A 85 -4.30 -8.99 -10.65
N ASP A 86 -4.69 -7.76 -10.90
CA ASP A 86 -4.24 -6.94 -12.02
C ASP A 86 -3.28 -5.82 -11.59
N VAL A 87 -3.41 -5.37 -10.33
CA VAL A 87 -2.63 -4.28 -9.73
C VAL A 87 -2.26 -4.67 -8.31
N LEU A 88 -1.04 -4.31 -7.88
CA LEU A 88 -0.58 -4.47 -6.49
C LEU A 88 0.23 -3.23 -6.07
N PRO A 89 -0.14 -2.50 -5.01
CA PRO A 89 0.76 -1.52 -4.41
C PRO A 89 1.95 -2.26 -3.78
N SER A 90 3.17 -1.92 -4.20
CA SER A 90 4.38 -2.65 -3.82
C SER A 90 5.46 -1.71 -3.30
N TYR A 91 6.41 -2.26 -2.55
CA TYR A 91 7.52 -1.55 -1.94
C TYR A 91 8.83 -2.08 -2.49
N THR A 92 9.68 -1.21 -3.04
CA THR A 92 10.92 -1.61 -3.73
C THR A 92 11.82 -2.49 -2.88
N GLY A 93 12.06 -2.10 -1.63
CA GLY A 93 12.93 -2.85 -0.72
C GLY A 93 12.37 -4.22 -0.34
N ALA A 94 11.05 -4.31 -0.09
CA ALA A 94 10.40 -5.57 0.24
C ALA A 94 10.50 -6.56 -0.93
N VAL A 95 10.14 -6.13 -2.15
CA VAL A 95 10.24 -6.98 -3.34
C VAL A 95 11.69 -7.43 -3.58
N GLY A 96 12.66 -6.55 -3.40
CA GLY A 96 14.08 -6.92 -3.56
C GLY A 96 14.54 -8.00 -2.59
N ILE A 97 14.11 -7.90 -1.33
CA ILE A 97 14.51 -8.86 -0.28
C ILE A 97 13.69 -10.16 -0.41
N ASP A 98 12.37 -10.05 -0.49
CA ASP A 98 11.46 -11.19 -0.33
C ASP A 98 11.38 -12.05 -1.60
N GLU A 99 11.42 -11.42 -2.80
CA GLU A 99 11.27 -12.13 -4.06
C GLU A 99 12.63 -12.45 -4.72
N TYR A 100 13.60 -11.53 -4.60
CA TYR A 100 14.90 -11.70 -5.27
C TYR A 100 16.03 -12.10 -4.31
N GLY A 101 15.75 -12.22 -3.00
CA GLY A 101 16.73 -12.65 -2.01
C GLY A 101 17.93 -11.72 -1.88
N TRP A 102 17.77 -10.42 -2.18
CA TRP A 102 18.87 -9.46 -2.02
C TRP A 102 19.23 -9.32 -0.55
N SER A 103 20.53 -9.37 -0.25
CA SER A 103 21.04 -9.33 1.13
C SER A 103 20.78 -8.00 1.85
N SER A 104 20.58 -6.93 1.08
CA SER A 104 20.15 -5.61 1.56
C SER A 104 19.41 -4.88 0.47
N ALA A 105 18.44 -4.05 0.86
CA ALA A 105 17.82 -3.12 -0.06
C ALA A 105 18.79 -1.94 -0.32
N GLU A 106 18.69 -1.37 -1.52
CA GLU A 106 19.42 -0.18 -1.94
C GLU A 106 18.95 1.04 -1.13
N GLY A 107 19.87 1.82 -0.56
CA GLY A 107 19.53 3.04 0.19
C GLY A 107 19.14 4.22 -0.72
N ASP A 108 19.59 4.23 -1.97
CA ASP A 108 19.18 5.25 -2.92
C ASP A 108 17.83 4.91 -3.55
N VAL A 109 16.88 5.82 -3.41
CA VAL A 109 15.48 5.68 -3.86
C VAL A 109 15.38 5.35 -5.35
N ARG A 110 16.16 6.04 -6.20
CA ARG A 110 16.11 5.84 -7.65
C ARG A 110 16.70 4.49 -8.04
N ASN A 111 17.86 4.16 -7.47
CA ASN A 111 18.53 2.90 -7.76
C ASN A 111 17.68 1.72 -7.30
N SER A 112 17.08 1.80 -6.11
CA SER A 112 16.14 0.79 -5.59
C SER A 112 14.99 0.55 -6.57
N PHE A 113 14.35 1.61 -7.05
CA PHE A 113 13.24 1.52 -8.00
C PHE A 113 13.66 0.92 -9.35
N GLU A 114 14.72 1.44 -9.96
CA GLU A 114 15.19 0.96 -11.27
C GLU A 114 15.69 -0.50 -11.22
N ARG A 115 16.20 -0.94 -10.08
CA ARG A 115 16.67 -2.30 -9.89
C ARG A 115 15.50 -3.30 -9.85
N VAL A 116 14.47 -3.06 -9.02
CA VAL A 116 13.32 -3.96 -8.93
C VAL A 116 12.49 -3.93 -10.21
N LYS A 117 12.32 -2.75 -10.82
CA LYS A 117 11.61 -2.59 -12.07
C LYS A 117 12.21 -3.50 -13.17
N ARG A 118 13.54 -3.49 -13.33
CA ARG A 118 14.21 -4.36 -14.31
C ARG A 118 14.06 -5.85 -13.99
N ALA A 119 14.16 -6.21 -12.70
CA ALA A 119 14.00 -7.60 -12.30
C ALA A 119 12.56 -8.10 -12.56
N ASP A 120 11.56 -7.28 -12.33
CA ASP A 120 10.16 -7.63 -12.55
C ASP A 120 9.73 -7.62 -14.02
N GLU A 121 10.40 -6.88 -14.89
CA GLU A 121 10.15 -6.90 -16.34
C GLU A 121 10.30 -8.31 -16.92
N GLU A 122 11.24 -9.12 -16.40
CA GLU A 122 11.44 -10.51 -16.80
C GLU A 122 10.27 -11.42 -16.39
N ASN A 123 9.51 -11.03 -15.36
CA ASN A 123 8.32 -11.73 -14.87
C ASN A 123 7.01 -11.20 -15.48
N GLY A 124 7.09 -10.32 -16.48
CA GLY A 124 5.92 -9.71 -17.12
C GLY A 124 5.17 -8.75 -16.21
N LEU A 125 5.86 -8.13 -15.27
CA LEU A 125 5.32 -7.11 -14.36
C LEU A 125 5.88 -5.72 -14.70
N VAL A 126 5.04 -4.72 -14.54
CA VAL A 126 5.35 -3.34 -14.92
C VAL A 126 5.17 -2.44 -13.71
N TRP A 127 6.25 -1.86 -13.24
CA TRP A 127 6.21 -0.82 -12.22
C TRP A 127 5.78 0.51 -12.85
N LEU A 128 4.67 1.06 -12.36
CA LEU A 128 4.23 2.41 -12.73
C LEU A 128 5.13 3.45 -12.04
N PRO A 129 5.05 4.73 -12.44
CA PRO A 129 5.87 5.77 -11.80
C PRO A 129 5.79 5.71 -10.28
N PRO A 130 6.94 5.76 -9.57
CA PRO A 130 6.97 5.65 -8.13
C PRO A 130 6.39 6.89 -7.47
N THR A 131 5.86 6.71 -6.27
CA THR A 131 5.47 7.81 -5.41
C THR A 131 6.69 8.50 -4.81
N GLN A 132 6.47 9.64 -4.16
CA GLN A 132 7.45 10.29 -3.29
C GLN A 132 7.44 9.71 -1.86
N ALA A 133 6.62 8.67 -1.63
CA ALA A 133 6.56 7.99 -0.35
C ALA A 133 7.66 6.92 -0.26
N ASN A 134 8.45 7.02 0.79
CA ASN A 134 9.44 6.03 1.19
C ASN A 134 9.06 5.52 2.59
N ALA A 135 8.51 4.30 2.65
CA ALA A 135 8.08 3.66 3.90
C ALA A 135 9.25 2.98 4.64
N THR A 136 10.44 3.57 4.53
CA THR A 136 11.67 3.10 5.19
C THR A 136 11.59 3.24 6.71
N PHE A 137 12.62 2.80 7.39
CA PHE A 137 12.78 3.06 8.81
C PHE A 137 13.09 4.54 9.10
N ALA A 138 12.68 4.99 10.27
CA ALA A 138 13.01 6.30 10.78
C ALA A 138 13.10 6.26 12.31
N PHE A 139 14.07 6.96 12.89
CA PHE A 139 13.98 7.29 14.30
C PHE A 139 13.05 8.49 14.48
N VAL A 140 12.21 8.41 15.50
CA VAL A 140 11.36 9.52 15.93
C VAL A 140 11.73 9.96 17.32
N VAL A 141 11.60 11.27 17.58
CA VAL A 141 11.85 11.88 18.87
C VAL A 141 10.60 12.62 19.35
N ALA A 142 10.42 12.70 20.65
CA ALA A 142 9.36 13.53 21.20
C ALA A 142 9.64 15.02 20.88
N GLY A 143 8.57 15.80 20.69
CA GLY A 143 8.66 17.26 20.63
C GLY A 143 9.29 17.85 21.91
N PRO A 144 9.17 19.14 22.20
CA PRO A 144 9.89 19.73 23.35
C PRO A 144 9.85 18.87 24.62
N PRO A 145 10.99 18.77 25.31
CA PRO A 145 11.88 19.85 25.70
C PRO A 145 12.94 20.18 24.65
N ALA A 146 13.39 21.44 24.66
CA ALA A 146 14.19 22.08 23.61
C ALA A 146 15.42 21.32 23.13
N ARG A 147 15.87 20.30 23.87
CA ARG A 147 17.00 19.42 23.54
C ARG A 147 16.67 18.48 22.39
N MET A 148 15.49 17.83 22.43
CA MET A 148 15.03 16.88 21.40
C MET A 148 14.63 17.59 20.12
N ALA A 149 14.06 18.77 20.20
CA ALA A 149 13.69 19.60 19.05
C ALA A 149 14.88 20.02 18.16
N ARG A 150 16.13 19.84 18.63
CA ARG A 150 17.35 20.10 17.86
C ARG A 150 17.89 18.88 17.13
N LEU A 151 17.36 17.68 17.39
CA LEU A 151 17.78 16.44 16.74
C LEU A 151 17.03 16.30 15.41
N GLN A 152 17.61 16.85 14.35
CA GLN A 152 17.00 16.84 13.02
C GLN A 152 17.55 15.72 12.13
N THR A 153 18.77 15.21 12.45
CA THR A 153 19.42 14.16 11.64
C THR A 153 19.87 13.00 12.53
N LEU A 154 20.07 11.83 11.90
CA LEU A 154 20.62 10.66 12.60
C LEU A 154 22.05 10.89 13.06
N SER A 155 22.86 11.66 12.34
CA SER A 155 24.19 12.08 12.80
C SER A 155 24.11 12.84 14.12
N GLN A 156 23.13 13.75 14.28
CA GLN A 156 22.92 14.48 15.54
C GLN A 156 22.38 13.57 16.65
N LEU A 157 21.48 12.63 16.32
CA LEU A 157 20.99 11.65 17.28
C LEU A 157 22.11 10.73 17.78
N ALA A 158 22.99 10.28 16.87
CA ALA A 158 24.14 9.46 17.22
C ALA A 158 25.13 10.21 18.13
N SER A 159 25.44 11.47 17.82
CA SER A 159 26.25 12.32 18.70
C SER A 159 25.61 12.46 20.08
N TYR A 160 24.31 12.78 20.13
CA TYR A 160 23.57 12.86 21.39
C TYR A 160 23.66 11.57 22.20
N ALA A 161 23.45 10.40 21.56
CA ALA A 161 23.52 9.11 22.26
C ALA A 161 24.94 8.80 22.76
N ASN A 162 25.97 9.22 22.03
CA ASN A 162 27.37 9.06 22.43
C ASN A 162 27.75 9.94 23.64
N ASP A 163 27.14 11.13 23.75
CA ASP A 163 27.51 12.14 24.77
C ASP A 163 26.67 12.04 26.04
N ASP A 164 25.44 11.54 25.95
CA ASP A 164 24.50 11.43 27.08
C ASP A 164 24.35 9.98 27.54
N PRO A 165 24.89 9.61 28.72
CA PRO A 165 24.80 8.23 29.22
C PRO A 165 23.37 7.80 29.59
N ASP A 166 22.45 8.75 29.72
CA ASP A 166 21.03 8.48 30.00
C ASP A 166 20.18 8.37 28.73
N ALA A 167 20.77 8.61 27.56
CA ALA A 167 20.08 8.38 26.29
C ALA A 167 19.60 6.94 26.19
N ARG A 168 18.38 6.73 25.68
CA ARG A 168 17.80 5.42 25.43
C ARG A 168 17.22 5.39 24.02
N LEU A 169 17.60 4.39 23.25
CA LEU A 169 17.12 4.17 21.87
C LEU A 169 16.23 2.93 21.88
N CYS A 170 14.95 3.09 21.61
CA CYS A 170 14.01 1.99 21.42
C CYS A 170 14.15 1.45 20.00
N VAL A 171 14.49 0.17 19.86
CA VAL A 171 14.73 -0.49 18.56
C VAL A 171 14.00 -1.83 18.53
N ASP A 172 13.34 -2.12 17.42
CA ASP A 172 12.72 -3.41 17.18
C ASP A 172 13.76 -4.56 17.24
N PRO A 173 13.47 -5.66 17.95
CA PRO A 173 14.36 -6.82 18.03
C PRO A 173 14.73 -7.40 16.66
N GLU A 174 13.78 -7.49 15.72
CA GLU A 174 14.02 -8.01 14.38
C GLU A 174 14.98 -7.11 13.62
N PHE A 175 14.75 -5.77 13.62
CA PHE A 175 15.67 -4.83 13.01
C PHE A 175 17.07 -4.92 13.63
N ALA A 176 17.15 -5.09 14.93
CA ALA A 176 18.45 -5.16 15.63
C ALA A 176 19.30 -6.35 15.17
N GLU A 177 18.69 -7.45 14.74
CA GLU A 177 19.35 -8.70 14.33
C GLU A 177 19.61 -8.80 12.81
N ARG A 178 19.04 -7.89 12.02
CA ARG A 178 19.24 -7.89 10.56
C ARG A 178 20.68 -7.52 10.19
N PRO A 179 21.22 -8.08 9.09
CA PRO A 179 22.54 -7.70 8.56
C PRO A 179 22.65 -6.22 8.19
N ASP A 180 21.57 -5.60 7.70
CA ASP A 180 21.45 -4.18 7.38
C ASP A 180 20.84 -3.36 8.54
N GLY A 181 20.74 -3.94 9.74
CA GLY A 181 20.07 -3.39 10.89
C GLY A 181 20.99 -2.55 11.80
N LEU A 182 20.82 -2.77 13.12
CA LEU A 182 21.43 -1.93 14.14
C LEU A 182 22.97 -1.84 14.09
N GLU A 183 23.68 -2.94 13.85
CA GLU A 183 25.15 -2.93 13.77
C GLU A 183 25.65 -2.13 12.57
N THR A 184 24.99 -2.27 11.42
CA THR A 184 25.33 -1.49 10.23
C THR A 184 25.03 -0.01 10.44
N LEU A 185 23.88 0.32 11.05
CA LEU A 185 23.54 1.69 11.42
C LEU A 185 24.59 2.29 12.36
N ALA A 186 24.95 1.56 13.42
CA ALA A 186 25.93 2.01 14.41
C ALA A 186 27.29 2.32 13.75
N ARG A 187 27.75 1.48 12.83
CA ARG A 187 28.99 1.68 12.11
C ARG A 187 28.92 2.93 11.20
N ILE A 188 27.83 3.13 10.48
CA ILE A 188 27.64 4.28 9.57
C ILE A 188 27.63 5.59 10.36
N TYR A 189 26.91 5.62 11.49
CA TYR A 189 26.73 6.81 12.32
C TYR A 189 27.72 6.92 13.48
N SER A 190 28.73 6.04 13.51
CA SER A 190 29.79 6.05 14.55
C SER A 190 29.25 6.02 15.98
N LEU A 191 28.18 5.23 16.20
CA LEU A 191 27.74 4.90 17.54
C LEU A 191 28.79 4.00 18.20
N ARG A 192 29.13 4.29 19.46
CA ARG A 192 30.08 3.48 20.21
C ARG A 192 29.46 2.13 20.58
N ASP A 193 30.28 1.08 20.64
CA ASP A 193 29.85 -0.27 20.94
C ASP A 193 29.13 -0.38 22.32
N ASP A 194 29.56 0.40 23.31
CA ASP A 194 28.93 0.42 24.62
C ASP A 194 27.48 0.97 24.59
N ILE A 195 27.13 1.82 23.62
CA ILE A 195 25.78 2.30 23.40
C ILE A 195 24.84 1.16 23.04
N LEU A 196 25.27 0.26 22.14
CA LEU A 196 24.46 -0.88 21.69
C LEU A 196 24.10 -1.82 22.85
N VAL A 197 24.95 -1.91 23.84
CA VAL A 197 24.75 -2.79 25.02
C VAL A 197 23.94 -2.10 26.12
N ARG A 198 24.20 -0.82 26.37
CA ARG A 198 23.67 -0.11 27.57
C ARG A 198 22.46 0.76 27.31
N GLN A 199 22.35 1.30 26.10
CA GLN A 199 21.37 2.35 25.79
C GLN A 199 20.30 1.90 24.79
N VAL A 200 20.52 0.82 24.04
CA VAL A 200 19.51 0.26 23.15
C VAL A 200 18.54 -0.63 23.91
N LEU A 201 17.28 -0.25 23.93
CA LEU A 201 16.19 -1.07 24.45
C LEU A 201 15.49 -1.80 23.30
N ARG A 202 15.42 -3.12 23.40
CA ARG A 202 14.68 -3.94 22.45
C ARG A 202 13.19 -3.85 22.75
N VAL A 203 12.44 -3.19 21.89
CA VAL A 203 11.03 -2.84 22.10
C VAL A 203 10.22 -3.21 20.88
N SER A 204 9.05 -3.79 21.08
CA SER A 204 8.14 -4.08 19.96
C SER A 204 7.73 -2.81 19.22
N PRO A 205 7.50 -2.86 17.89
CA PRO A 205 7.02 -1.69 17.15
C PRO A 205 5.76 -1.07 17.76
N ALA A 206 4.86 -1.90 18.30
CA ALA A 206 3.61 -1.46 18.91
C ALA A 206 3.81 -0.60 20.18
N ASP A 207 4.92 -0.84 20.93
CA ASP A 207 5.20 -0.15 22.19
C ASP A 207 6.13 1.06 22.01
N THR A 208 6.86 1.13 20.90
CA THR A 208 7.93 2.11 20.68
C THR A 208 7.43 3.55 20.79
N VAL A 209 6.33 3.90 20.10
CA VAL A 209 5.77 5.25 20.12
C VAL A 209 5.41 5.67 21.55
N GLY A 210 4.67 4.83 22.28
CA GLY A 210 4.27 5.11 23.66
C GLY A 210 5.46 5.29 24.61
N ARG A 211 6.57 4.56 24.43
CA ARG A 211 7.78 4.73 25.24
C ARG A 211 8.49 6.04 24.97
N VAL A 212 8.52 6.48 23.70
CA VAL A 212 9.08 7.79 23.35
C VAL A 212 8.22 8.92 23.92
N GLU A 213 6.89 8.82 23.83
CA GLU A 213 5.96 9.80 24.42
C GLU A 213 6.14 9.95 25.94
N ARG A 214 6.35 8.85 26.65
CA ARG A 214 6.57 8.88 28.12
C ARG A 214 8.00 9.24 28.51
N GLY A 215 8.90 9.45 27.54
CA GLY A 215 10.31 9.76 27.81
C GLY A 215 11.13 8.57 28.31
N GLU A 216 10.62 7.35 28.20
CA GLU A 216 11.35 6.11 28.50
C GLU A 216 12.45 5.84 27.45
N CYS A 217 12.22 6.31 26.22
CA CYS A 217 13.21 6.36 25.16
C CYS A 217 13.39 7.78 24.67
N SER A 218 14.64 8.19 24.46
CA SER A 218 14.99 9.48 23.84
C SER A 218 14.60 9.50 22.38
N ALA A 219 14.73 8.34 21.71
CA ALA A 219 14.29 8.13 20.35
C ALA A 219 13.81 6.69 20.14
N GLY A 220 12.92 6.47 19.19
CA GLY A 220 12.40 5.16 18.86
C GLY A 220 12.42 4.90 17.36
N LEU A 221 12.76 3.68 16.95
CA LEU A 221 12.73 3.24 15.57
C LEU A 221 11.30 2.83 15.18
N VAL A 222 10.79 3.43 14.12
CA VAL A 222 9.48 3.17 13.50
C VAL A 222 9.63 3.15 11.98
N THR A 223 8.55 2.95 11.24
CA THR A 223 8.55 3.28 9.81
C THR A 223 8.29 4.77 9.60
N ALA A 224 8.85 5.35 8.55
CA ALA A 224 8.66 6.77 8.22
C ALA A 224 7.20 7.15 7.92
N THR A 225 6.37 6.14 7.65
CA THR A 225 4.93 6.28 7.40
C THR A 225 4.08 5.90 8.61
N ASP A 226 4.69 5.71 9.79
CA ASP A 226 4.01 5.25 10.99
C ASP A 226 2.91 6.24 11.42
N GLY A 227 1.67 5.74 11.43
CA GLY A 227 0.50 6.54 11.79
C GLY A 227 0.41 6.84 13.29
N GLN A 228 0.92 5.97 14.17
CA GLN A 228 0.92 6.22 15.61
C GLN A 228 1.91 7.35 15.95
N ALA A 229 3.11 7.31 15.36
CA ALA A 229 4.09 8.36 15.52
C ALA A 229 3.55 9.72 15.01
N TRP A 230 2.81 9.71 13.89
CA TRP A 230 2.16 10.90 13.38
C TRP A 230 1.09 11.44 14.34
N VAL A 231 0.21 10.58 14.87
CA VAL A 231 -0.84 10.96 15.84
C VAL A 231 -0.24 11.52 17.12
N ALA A 232 0.84 10.90 17.59
CA ALA A 232 1.58 11.33 18.78
C ALA A 232 2.37 12.65 18.57
N GLY A 233 2.44 13.15 17.33
CA GLY A 233 3.20 14.35 16.99
C GLY A 233 4.72 14.19 17.15
N LEU A 234 5.20 12.95 17.09
CA LEU A 234 6.64 12.67 17.14
C LEU A 234 7.32 13.17 15.86
N GLN A 235 8.55 13.63 16.01
CA GLN A 235 9.31 14.20 14.90
C GLN A 235 10.28 13.16 14.34
N PRO A 236 10.18 12.80 13.04
CA PRO A 236 11.18 11.95 12.42
C PRO A 236 12.50 12.71 12.26
N VAL A 237 13.62 12.03 12.55
CA VAL A 237 14.95 12.53 12.26
C VAL A 237 15.40 12.02 10.90
N GLN A 238 16.03 12.88 10.13
CA GLN A 238 16.47 12.58 8.77
C GLN A 238 17.66 11.60 8.77
N ASP A 239 17.58 10.57 7.95
CA ASP A 239 18.71 9.69 7.61
C ASP A 239 19.65 10.39 6.62
N ASP A 240 20.57 11.22 7.15
CA ASP A 240 21.45 12.09 6.38
C ASP A 240 22.60 11.34 5.69
N LEU A 241 22.94 10.14 6.14
CA LEU A 241 23.95 9.27 5.52
C LEU A 241 23.35 8.10 4.73
N LYS A 242 22.00 8.05 4.59
CA LYS A 242 21.27 7.01 3.82
C LYS A 242 21.61 5.58 4.26
N ALA A 243 21.60 5.35 5.57
CA ALA A 243 21.85 4.04 6.15
C ALA A 243 20.67 3.09 6.02
N PHE A 244 19.45 3.61 5.99
CA PHE A 244 18.27 2.80 5.84
C PHE A 244 18.00 2.43 4.37
N PRO A 245 17.53 1.21 4.12
CA PRO A 245 17.09 0.80 2.79
C PRO A 245 15.88 1.59 2.31
N ALA A 246 15.76 1.80 1.01
CA ALA A 246 14.62 2.48 0.42
C ALA A 246 13.46 1.51 0.20
N PHE A 247 12.28 1.87 0.73
CA PHE A 247 11.00 1.18 0.53
C PHE A 247 10.03 2.11 -0.21
N VAL A 248 10.37 2.43 -1.46
CA VAL A 248 9.55 3.32 -2.29
C VAL A 248 8.27 2.63 -2.70
N VAL A 249 7.15 3.31 -2.52
CA VAL A 249 5.83 2.78 -2.89
C VAL A 249 5.55 3.05 -4.37
N ALA A 250 5.12 2.03 -5.10
CA ALA A 250 4.63 2.18 -6.48
C ALA A 250 3.55 1.13 -6.80
N PRO A 251 2.59 1.44 -7.68
CA PRO A 251 1.71 0.42 -8.23
C PRO A 251 2.48 -0.47 -9.20
N VAL A 252 2.29 -1.78 -9.09
CA VAL A 252 2.79 -2.77 -10.05
C VAL A 252 1.60 -3.37 -10.77
N VAL A 253 1.67 -3.46 -12.07
CA VAL A 253 0.61 -3.99 -12.93
C VAL A 253 1.13 -5.11 -13.81
N THR A 254 0.23 -5.94 -14.35
CA THR A 254 0.60 -6.95 -15.35
C THR A 254 0.85 -6.30 -16.71
N VAL A 255 1.72 -6.91 -17.50
CA VAL A 255 1.99 -6.44 -18.88
C VAL A 255 0.71 -6.49 -19.73
N GLU A 256 -0.17 -7.45 -19.47
CA GLU A 256 -1.45 -7.61 -20.15
C GLU A 256 -2.39 -6.44 -19.85
N LEU A 257 -2.52 -6.04 -18.58
CA LEU A 257 -3.32 -4.88 -18.19
C LEU A 257 -2.80 -3.61 -18.87
N ARG A 258 -1.47 -3.40 -18.82
CA ARG A 258 -0.83 -2.25 -19.47
C ARG A 258 -1.15 -2.17 -20.97
N ALA A 259 -1.14 -3.33 -21.65
CA ALA A 259 -1.36 -3.38 -23.10
C ALA A 259 -2.84 -3.23 -23.49
N SER A 260 -3.75 -3.78 -22.69
CA SER A 260 -5.18 -3.87 -23.02
C SER A 260 -6.02 -2.72 -22.45
N ARG A 261 -5.57 -2.07 -21.38
CA ARG A 261 -6.34 -1.07 -20.63
C ARG A 261 -5.52 0.16 -20.26
N PRO A 262 -5.04 0.97 -21.25
CA PRO A 262 -4.23 2.17 -20.99
C PRO A 262 -4.95 3.18 -20.09
N GLU A 263 -6.28 3.25 -20.14
CA GLU A 263 -7.08 4.12 -19.29
C GLU A 263 -6.89 3.84 -17.79
N VAL A 264 -6.53 2.63 -17.41
CA VAL A 264 -6.19 2.27 -16.03
C VAL A 264 -4.92 2.99 -15.59
N LEU A 265 -3.91 3.01 -16.44
CA LEU A 265 -2.63 3.67 -16.13
C LEU A 265 -2.82 5.18 -15.96
N ASP A 266 -3.61 5.80 -16.84
CA ASP A 266 -3.94 7.23 -16.77
C ASP A 266 -4.69 7.56 -15.48
N ALA A 267 -5.65 6.72 -15.09
CA ALA A 267 -6.40 6.88 -13.83
C ALA A 267 -5.54 6.74 -12.59
N LEU A 268 -4.47 5.92 -12.65
CA LEU A 268 -3.54 5.70 -11.52
C LEU A 268 -2.38 6.72 -11.47
N ALA A 269 -2.13 7.49 -12.52
CA ALA A 269 -1.03 8.45 -12.57
C ALA A 269 -0.98 9.43 -11.37
N PRO A 270 -2.11 10.00 -10.88
CA PRO A 270 -2.11 10.87 -9.71
C PRO A 270 -1.52 10.25 -8.44
N PHE A 271 -1.55 8.92 -8.33
CA PHE A 271 -0.97 8.21 -7.19
C PHE A 271 0.55 8.41 -7.13
N GLY A 272 1.26 8.17 -8.24
CA GLY A 272 2.70 8.36 -8.32
C GLY A 272 3.13 9.80 -8.06
N GLU A 273 2.38 10.77 -8.57
CA GLU A 273 2.75 12.18 -8.52
C GLU A 273 2.60 12.82 -7.13
N ALA A 274 1.59 12.38 -6.37
CA ALA A 274 1.14 13.17 -5.23
C ALA A 274 1.17 12.45 -3.88
N VAL A 275 1.43 11.13 -3.82
CA VAL A 275 1.60 10.41 -2.54
C VAL A 275 3.01 10.68 -2.00
N THR A 276 3.09 11.27 -0.81
CA THR A 276 4.35 11.53 -0.08
C THR A 276 4.40 10.76 1.23
N THR A 277 5.59 10.54 1.78
CA THR A 277 5.78 9.90 3.09
C THR A 277 4.90 10.55 4.19
N THR A 278 4.90 11.87 4.27
CA THR A 278 4.09 12.60 5.26
C THR A 278 2.59 12.42 5.06
N ARG A 279 2.12 12.44 3.80
CA ARG A 279 0.69 12.20 3.53
C ARG A 279 0.28 10.78 3.89
N LEU A 280 1.14 9.81 3.61
CA LEU A 280 0.88 8.42 3.94
C LEU A 280 0.84 8.20 5.46
N ALA A 281 1.80 8.77 6.21
CA ALA A 281 1.76 8.78 7.68
C ALA A 281 0.48 9.42 8.23
N GLN A 282 0.05 10.54 7.64
CA GLN A 282 -1.20 11.20 8.02
C GLN A 282 -2.43 10.32 7.77
N TRP A 283 -2.51 9.66 6.63
CA TRP A 283 -3.62 8.76 6.32
C TRP A 283 -3.63 7.53 7.21
N ASN A 284 -2.47 6.93 7.46
CA ASN A 284 -2.31 5.84 8.43
C ASN A 284 -2.77 6.26 9.84
N GLY A 285 -2.43 7.48 10.25
CA GLY A 285 -2.88 8.06 11.53
C GLY A 285 -4.40 8.18 11.63
N ARG A 286 -5.09 8.60 10.56
CA ARG A 286 -6.55 8.66 10.54
C ARG A 286 -7.20 7.29 10.72
N VAL A 287 -6.63 6.26 10.04
CA VAL A 287 -7.09 4.88 10.21
C VAL A 287 -6.88 4.39 11.65
N ILE A 288 -5.73 4.72 12.26
CA ILE A 288 -5.44 4.38 13.66
C ILE A 288 -6.41 5.06 14.63
N LEU A 289 -6.84 6.28 14.33
CA LEU A 289 -7.87 7.00 15.12
C LEU A 289 -9.28 6.46 14.90
N GLY A 290 -9.45 5.38 14.12
CA GLY A 290 -10.70 4.68 13.92
C GLY A 290 -11.52 5.15 12.71
N GLU A 291 -10.97 5.99 11.85
CA GLU A 291 -11.66 6.33 10.60
C GLU A 291 -11.62 5.12 9.65
N PRO A 292 -12.77 4.74 9.03
CA PRO A 292 -12.81 3.63 8.09
C PRO A 292 -11.83 3.82 6.93
N VAL A 293 -11.14 2.73 6.54
CA VAL A 293 -10.14 2.76 5.46
C VAL A 293 -10.72 3.32 4.17
N GLU A 294 -11.95 2.94 3.82
CA GLU A 294 -12.65 3.41 2.62
C GLU A 294 -12.91 4.92 2.64
N SER A 295 -13.21 5.49 3.82
CA SER A 295 -13.41 6.93 4.00
C SER A 295 -12.10 7.68 3.80
N VAL A 296 -11.01 7.19 4.43
CA VAL A 296 -9.67 7.77 4.25
C VAL A 296 -9.25 7.68 2.79
N ALA A 297 -9.43 6.53 2.14
CA ALA A 297 -9.09 6.32 0.75
C ALA A 297 -9.87 7.26 -0.20
N SER A 298 -11.18 7.43 0.03
CA SER A 298 -12.02 8.33 -0.76
C SER A 298 -11.54 9.77 -0.67
N SER A 299 -11.24 10.25 0.53
CA SER A 299 -10.74 11.61 0.75
C SER A 299 -9.31 11.79 0.19
N ALA A 300 -8.47 10.75 0.27
CA ALA A 300 -7.13 10.75 -0.29
C ALA A 300 -7.19 10.85 -1.83
N SER A 301 -7.94 9.98 -2.49
CA SER A 301 -8.08 9.98 -3.96
C SER A 301 -8.60 11.30 -4.50
N ALA A 302 -9.58 11.92 -3.82
CA ALA A 302 -10.09 13.23 -4.19
C ALA A 302 -8.99 14.32 -4.16
N ARG A 303 -8.12 14.29 -3.13
CA ARG A 303 -7.00 15.23 -3.02
C ARG A 303 -5.92 15.00 -4.07
N LEU A 304 -5.60 13.73 -4.38
CA LEU A 304 -4.61 13.39 -5.38
C LEU A 304 -4.99 13.92 -6.76
N ARG A 305 -6.25 13.79 -7.17
CA ARG A 305 -6.77 14.31 -8.44
C ARG A 305 -6.67 15.82 -8.58
N VAL A 306 -6.88 16.55 -7.49
CA VAL A 306 -6.78 18.04 -7.51
C VAL A 306 -5.32 18.47 -7.65
N THR A 307 -4.38 17.76 -7.05
CA THR A 307 -2.95 18.13 -7.08
C THR A 307 -2.25 17.78 -8.40
N SER A 308 -2.78 16.81 -9.16
CA SER A 308 -2.24 16.38 -10.45
C SER A 308 -2.85 17.10 -11.66
N THR A 309 -3.90 17.90 -11.47
CA THR A 309 -4.43 18.72 -12.57
C THR A 309 -3.41 19.82 -12.91
N PRO A 310 -2.89 19.90 -14.15
CA PRO A 310 -2.00 20.97 -14.55
C PRO A 310 -2.67 22.32 -14.26
N LYS A 311 -1.99 23.23 -13.54
CA LYS A 311 -2.42 24.62 -13.52
C LYS A 311 -2.48 25.08 -14.98
N ALA A 312 -3.69 25.37 -15.46
CA ALA A 312 -3.87 25.98 -16.78
C ALA A 312 -2.95 27.20 -16.84
N ALA A 313 -2.06 27.18 -17.84
CA ALA A 313 -1.08 28.22 -18.10
C ALA A 313 -1.77 29.52 -18.59
#